data_6dfcb46696ddb1c53b30d7067cbfd897
#
_entry.id   6dfcb46696ddb1c53b30d7067cbfd897
#
_cell.length_a   1.000
_cell.length_b   1.000
_cell.length_c   1.000
_cell.angle_alpha   90.00
_cell.angle_beta   90.00
_cell.angle_gamma   90.00
#
_symmetry.space_group_name_H-M   'P 1'
#
loop_
_entity.id
_entity.type
_entity.pdbx_description
1 polymer ?
#
loop_
_entity_poly.entity_id
_entity_poly.type
_entity_poly.pdbx_seq_one_letter_code
_entity_poly.pdbx_strand_id
1 'polypeptide(L)'
;MCIRDSYKRWVPVHRPVGKGSVYLVGDAAGQVKVTTVGGIVTGFRGALGVAQAILNRGSRELRTLRRELDLHLLLRRSLHDFQQADYSRLVDLLNAPAKRSLADYSRDEAWKILWRVCLSQPRLVLLGLRGLLSRSRSLRRTSL
;
A
#
# COMPACT_ATOMS: atom_id res chain seq x y z
N MET A 1 -12.27 10.54 15.83
CA MET A 1 -12.15 9.16 15.34
C MET A 1 -10.79 9.03 14.66
N CYS A 2 -9.88 8.27 15.25
CA CYS A 2 -8.53 8.17 14.70
C CYS A 2 -8.54 7.19 13.52
N ILE A 3 -8.60 7.70 12.31
CA ILE A 3 -8.50 6.95 11.03
C ILE A 3 -7.21 6.10 10.96
N ARG A 4 -6.24 6.39 11.84
CA ARG A 4 -4.91 5.78 11.86
C ARG A 4 -4.90 4.25 12.07
N ASP A 5 -5.90 3.71 12.75
CA ASP A 5 -5.96 2.28 13.07
C ASP A 5 -6.77 1.44 12.09
N SER A 6 -7.65 2.07 11.32
CA SER A 6 -8.54 1.39 10.36
C SER A 6 -7.79 0.75 9.18
N TYR A 7 -6.58 1.24 8.86
CA TYR A 7 -5.81 0.78 7.69
C TYR A 7 -4.68 -0.20 8.02
N LYS A 8 -4.61 -0.68 9.26
CA LYS A 8 -3.50 -1.55 9.68
C LYS A 8 -3.61 -2.99 9.17
N ARG A 9 -4.80 -3.44 8.80
CA ARG A 9 -5.02 -4.82 8.36
C ARG A 9 -6.00 -4.88 7.20
N TRP A 10 -5.64 -5.65 6.21
CA TRP A 10 -6.54 -6.09 5.17
C TRP A 10 -7.65 -6.96 5.77
N VAL A 11 -8.89 -6.57 5.61
CA VAL A 11 -10.05 -7.32 6.09
C VAL A 11 -10.44 -8.33 5.01
N PRO A 12 -10.78 -9.58 5.36
CA PRO A 12 -11.29 -10.55 4.40
C PRO A 12 -12.53 -10.00 3.70
N VAL A 13 -12.54 -10.03 2.37
CA VAL A 13 -13.67 -9.56 1.55
C VAL A 13 -14.85 -10.50 1.54
N HIS A 14 -14.64 -11.75 1.94
CA HIS A 14 -15.67 -12.80 1.95
C HIS A 14 -15.69 -13.53 3.30
N ARG A 15 -16.87 -13.68 3.86
CA ARG A 15 -17.13 -14.57 5.01
C ARG A 15 -18.40 -15.38 4.81
N PRO A 16 -18.37 -16.70 5.02
CA PRO A 16 -19.58 -17.48 5.11
C PRO A 16 -20.34 -17.10 6.39
N VAL A 17 -21.65 -16.92 6.28
CA VAL A 17 -22.55 -16.61 7.41
C VAL A 17 -23.80 -17.45 7.26
N GLY A 18 -23.96 -18.47 8.10
CA GLY A 18 -25.04 -19.44 7.98
C GLY A 18 -25.01 -20.15 6.62
N LYS A 19 -26.15 -20.11 5.91
CA LYS A 19 -26.28 -20.66 4.54
C LYS A 19 -25.88 -19.70 3.43
N GLY A 20 -25.47 -18.47 3.78
CA GLY A 20 -25.11 -17.41 2.84
C GLY A 20 -23.65 -16.99 2.93
N SER A 21 -23.32 -15.94 2.18
CA SER A 21 -22.01 -15.30 2.16
C SER A 21 -22.13 -13.80 2.27
N VAL A 22 -21.29 -13.20 3.11
CA VAL A 22 -21.18 -11.74 3.25
C VAL A 22 -19.89 -11.30 2.59
N TYR A 23 -19.99 -10.28 1.74
CA TYR A 23 -18.87 -9.65 1.07
C TYR A 23 -18.69 -8.21 1.56
N LEU A 24 -17.46 -7.84 1.87
CA LEU A 24 -17.09 -6.48 2.24
C LEU A 24 -16.40 -5.79 1.07
N VAL A 25 -16.68 -4.52 0.85
CA VAL A 25 -16.07 -3.70 -0.20
C VAL A 25 -15.72 -2.31 0.31
N GLY A 26 -14.83 -1.61 -0.39
CA GLY A 26 -14.43 -0.25 -0.06
C GLY A 26 -13.72 -0.16 1.28
N ASP A 27 -14.00 0.89 2.02
CA ASP A 27 -13.37 1.18 3.31
C ASP A 27 -13.65 0.09 4.36
N ALA A 28 -14.83 -0.52 4.32
CA ALA A 28 -15.20 -1.64 5.19
C ALA A 28 -14.29 -2.87 4.99
N ALA A 29 -13.76 -3.05 3.79
CA ALA A 29 -12.78 -4.11 3.46
C ALA A 29 -11.33 -3.63 3.59
N GLY A 30 -11.06 -2.42 4.04
CA GLY A 30 -9.73 -1.83 4.06
C GLY A 30 -9.14 -1.58 2.66
N GLN A 31 -9.99 -1.41 1.63
CA GLN A 31 -9.57 -1.19 0.24
C GLN A 31 -9.19 0.27 0.00
N VAL A 32 -8.24 0.77 0.80
CA VAL A 32 -7.78 2.17 0.80
C VAL A 32 -6.27 2.22 0.63
N LYS A 33 -5.79 3.10 -0.24
CA LYS A 33 -4.35 3.39 -0.38
C LYS A 33 -3.87 4.18 0.82
N VAL A 34 -3.19 3.54 1.75
CA VAL A 34 -2.73 4.17 3.00
C VAL A 34 -1.68 5.26 2.82
N THR A 35 -1.06 5.38 1.64
CA THR A 35 -0.10 6.45 1.33
C THR A 35 -0.78 7.76 0.94
N THR A 36 -1.95 7.68 0.26
CA THR A 36 -2.69 8.83 -0.27
C THR A 36 -4.06 8.99 0.36
N VAL A 37 -4.47 8.05 1.22
CA VAL A 37 -5.82 7.97 1.82
C VAL A 37 -6.93 7.95 0.76
N GLY A 38 -6.63 7.43 -0.44
CA GLY A 38 -7.57 7.31 -1.56
C GLY A 38 -8.29 5.96 -1.54
N GLY A 39 -9.63 5.96 -1.34
CA GLY A 39 -10.46 4.76 -1.28
C GLY A 39 -11.46 4.60 -2.43
N ILE A 40 -11.79 5.68 -3.15
CA ILE A 40 -12.88 5.65 -4.15
C ILE A 40 -12.58 4.67 -5.28
N VAL A 41 -11.49 4.84 -5.99
CA VAL A 41 -11.11 3.97 -7.13
C VAL A 41 -10.88 2.53 -6.68
N THR A 42 -10.16 2.34 -5.57
CA THR A 42 -9.91 1.02 -5.01
C THR A 42 -11.18 0.34 -4.50
N GLY A 43 -12.13 1.11 -3.97
CA GLY A 43 -13.45 0.62 -3.58
C GLY A 43 -14.27 0.13 -4.78
N PHE A 44 -14.31 0.89 -5.87
CA PHE A 44 -14.98 0.45 -7.11
C PHE A 44 -14.33 -0.80 -7.71
N ARG A 45 -13.00 -0.88 -7.73
CA ARG A 45 -12.27 -2.08 -8.19
C ARG A 45 -12.55 -3.28 -7.26
N GLY A 46 -12.66 -3.03 -5.96
CA GLY A 46 -13.07 -4.05 -4.99
C GLY A 46 -14.47 -4.57 -5.25
N ALA A 47 -15.43 -3.67 -5.50
CA ALA A 47 -16.81 -4.04 -5.85
C ALA A 47 -16.88 -4.85 -7.14
N LEU A 48 -16.15 -4.43 -8.18
CA LEU A 48 -16.04 -5.17 -9.44
C LEU A 48 -15.47 -6.58 -9.22
N GLY A 49 -14.41 -6.69 -8.43
CA GLY A 49 -13.79 -7.98 -8.12
C GLY A 49 -14.70 -8.90 -7.31
N VAL A 50 -15.51 -8.37 -6.39
CA VAL A 50 -16.54 -9.13 -5.65
C VAL A 50 -17.64 -9.59 -6.59
N ALA A 51 -18.15 -8.72 -7.47
CA ALA A 51 -19.16 -9.10 -8.46
C ALA A 51 -18.64 -10.24 -9.38
N GLN A 52 -17.40 -10.16 -9.84
CA GLN A 52 -16.77 -11.23 -10.63
C GLN A 52 -16.67 -12.54 -9.83
N ALA A 53 -16.33 -12.48 -8.56
CA ALA A 53 -16.24 -13.65 -7.70
C ALA A 53 -17.62 -14.32 -7.48
N ILE A 54 -18.67 -13.53 -7.25
CA ILE A 54 -20.05 -14.01 -7.11
C ILE A 54 -20.52 -14.69 -8.39
N LEU A 55 -20.17 -14.13 -9.56
CA LEU A 55 -20.52 -14.68 -10.87
C LEU A 55 -19.61 -15.83 -11.32
N ASN A 56 -18.75 -16.35 -10.43
CA ASN A 56 -17.77 -17.39 -10.72
C ASN A 56 -16.80 -17.06 -11.87
N ARG A 57 -16.59 -15.76 -12.16
CA ARG A 57 -15.65 -15.27 -13.19
C ARG A 57 -14.20 -15.13 -12.68
N GLY A 58 -13.93 -15.68 -11.49
CA GLY A 58 -12.61 -15.65 -10.88
C GLY A 58 -12.38 -14.44 -9.98
N SER A 59 -11.23 -14.40 -9.32
CA SER A 59 -10.86 -13.37 -8.33
C SER A 59 -9.58 -12.61 -8.71
N ARG A 60 -9.27 -12.51 -10.01
CA ARG A 60 -8.03 -11.89 -10.50
C ARG A 60 -7.93 -10.42 -10.05
N GLU A 61 -9.02 -9.68 -10.20
CA GLU A 61 -9.06 -8.25 -9.83
C GLU A 61 -8.80 -8.06 -8.32
N LEU A 62 -9.43 -8.88 -7.45
CA LEU A 62 -9.20 -8.83 -6.01
C LEU A 62 -7.75 -9.13 -5.65
N ARG A 63 -7.12 -10.11 -6.31
CA ARG A 63 -5.70 -10.43 -6.08
C ARG A 63 -4.78 -9.30 -6.51
N THR A 64 -5.06 -8.67 -7.65
CA THR A 64 -4.29 -7.53 -8.16
C THR A 64 -4.43 -6.33 -7.23
N LEU A 65 -5.66 -6.01 -6.85
CA LEU A 65 -5.95 -4.93 -5.90
C LEU A 65 -5.25 -5.15 -4.55
N ARG A 66 -5.29 -6.37 -4.02
CA ARG A 66 -4.61 -6.71 -2.77
C ARG A 66 -3.11 -6.46 -2.85
N ARG A 67 -2.44 -6.92 -3.92
CA ARG A 67 -1.00 -6.68 -4.11
C ARG A 67 -0.65 -5.20 -4.16
N GLU A 68 -1.50 -4.40 -4.82
CA GLU A 68 -1.33 -2.95 -4.86
C GLU A 68 -1.45 -2.33 -3.47
N LEU A 69 -2.47 -2.70 -2.70
CA LEU A 69 -2.67 -2.20 -1.34
C LEU A 69 -1.58 -2.66 -0.38
N ASP A 70 -1.10 -3.89 -0.49
CA ASP A 70 0.04 -4.40 0.28
C ASP A 70 1.32 -3.61 -0.02
N LEU A 71 1.53 -3.20 -1.28
CA LEU A 71 2.64 -2.33 -1.67
C LEU A 71 2.53 -0.94 -1.00
N HIS A 72 1.34 -0.32 -1.04
CA HIS A 72 1.10 0.95 -0.35
C HIS A 72 1.33 0.84 1.16
N LEU A 73 0.94 -0.28 1.75
CA LEU A 73 1.19 -0.56 3.17
C LEU A 73 2.68 -0.70 3.47
N LEU A 74 3.43 -1.39 2.60
CA LEU A 74 4.89 -1.51 2.72
C LEU A 74 5.57 -0.15 2.64
N LEU A 75 5.22 0.66 1.64
CA LEU A 75 5.73 2.03 1.50
C LEU A 75 5.42 2.88 2.74
N ARG A 76 4.20 2.82 3.24
CA ARG A 76 3.82 3.53 4.47
C ARG A 76 4.65 3.09 5.67
N ARG A 77 4.91 1.79 5.79
CA ARG A 77 5.74 1.23 6.87
C ARG A 77 7.18 1.69 6.78
N SER A 78 7.77 1.75 5.58
CA SER A 78 9.15 2.20 5.39
C SER A 78 9.34 3.69 5.72
N LEU A 79 8.28 4.50 5.54
CA LEU A 79 8.31 5.94 5.83
C LEU A 79 7.84 6.30 7.25
N HIS A 80 7.36 5.32 8.02
CA HIS A 80 6.72 5.59 9.32
C HIS A 80 7.66 6.24 10.34
N ASP A 81 8.90 5.77 10.37
CA ASP A 81 9.92 6.19 11.34
C ASP A 81 10.87 7.26 10.75
N PHE A 82 10.54 7.81 9.56
CA PHE A 82 11.32 8.87 8.95
C PHE A 82 11.20 10.15 9.75
N GLN A 83 12.36 10.77 10.02
CA GLN A 83 12.47 12.10 10.57
C GLN A 83 12.62 13.14 9.46
N GLN A 84 12.56 14.43 9.81
CA GLN A 84 12.72 15.53 8.85
C GLN A 84 13.99 15.40 8.00
N ALA A 85 15.10 15.00 8.60
CA ALA A 85 16.36 14.78 7.90
C ALA A 85 16.29 13.65 6.85
N ASP A 86 15.51 12.60 7.11
CA ASP A 86 15.32 11.50 6.17
C ASP A 86 14.46 11.92 4.98
N TYR A 87 13.44 12.74 5.21
CA TYR A 87 12.63 13.34 4.12
C TYR A 87 13.46 14.28 3.26
N SER A 88 14.31 15.14 3.86
CA SER A 88 15.23 16.00 3.10
C SER A 88 16.17 15.16 2.23
N ARG A 89 16.79 14.13 2.79
CA ARG A 89 17.63 13.18 2.03
C ARG A 89 16.87 12.47 0.92
N LEU A 90 15.59 12.08 1.16
CA LEU A 90 14.74 11.46 0.14
C LEU A 90 14.58 12.41 -1.06
N VAL A 91 14.29 13.67 -0.80
CA VAL A 91 14.12 14.71 -1.84
C VAL A 91 15.43 14.99 -2.58
N ASP A 92 16.54 15.09 -1.86
CA ASP A 92 17.88 15.35 -2.43
C ASP A 92 18.36 14.19 -3.31
N LEU A 93 18.02 12.96 -2.93
CA LEU A 93 18.34 11.78 -3.72
C LEU A 93 17.47 11.63 -4.98
N LEU A 94 16.35 12.35 -5.12
CA LEU A 94 15.52 12.31 -6.32
C LEU A 94 16.21 13.01 -7.49
N ASN A 95 16.84 12.24 -8.35
CA ASN A 95 17.45 12.74 -9.59
C ASN A 95 16.41 13.09 -10.66
N ALA A 96 16.83 13.72 -11.74
CA ALA A 96 15.96 14.12 -12.84
C ALA A 96 15.15 12.96 -13.45
N PRO A 97 15.71 11.75 -13.70
CA PRO A 97 14.94 10.60 -14.17
C PRO A 97 13.86 10.14 -13.18
N ALA A 98 14.16 10.11 -11.86
CA ALA A 98 13.18 9.75 -10.83
C ALA A 98 12.04 10.78 -10.75
N LYS A 99 12.37 12.08 -10.82
CA LYS A 99 11.38 13.17 -10.84
C LYS A 99 10.47 13.09 -12.07
N ARG A 100 11.02 12.81 -13.27
CA ARG A 100 10.23 12.57 -14.48
C ARG A 100 9.30 11.36 -14.32
N SER A 101 9.80 10.24 -13.81
CA SER A 101 8.97 9.06 -13.57
C SER A 101 7.82 9.34 -12.59
N LEU A 102 8.04 10.19 -11.58
CA LEU A 102 6.98 10.61 -10.65
C LEU A 102 5.95 11.54 -11.30
N ALA A 103 6.36 12.34 -12.29
CA ALA A 103 5.47 13.25 -13.04
C ALA A 103 4.66 12.53 -14.12
N ASP A 104 5.29 11.57 -14.82
CA ASP A 104 4.73 10.89 -15.99
C ASP A 104 3.73 9.78 -15.62
N TYR A 105 3.90 9.16 -14.46
CA TYR A 105 3.04 8.07 -14.02
C TYR A 105 1.94 8.50 -13.07
N SER A 106 0.74 7.98 -13.33
CA SER A 106 -0.41 8.15 -12.44
C SER A 106 -0.12 7.52 -11.06
N ARG A 107 -0.73 8.08 -10.02
CA ARG A 107 -0.69 7.53 -8.65
C ARG A 107 -1.19 6.09 -8.56
N ASP A 108 -1.91 5.63 -9.57
CA ASP A 108 -2.43 4.27 -9.66
C ASP A 108 -1.39 3.27 -10.19
N GLU A 109 -0.27 3.76 -10.73
CA GLU A 109 0.83 2.95 -11.25
C GLU A 109 2.05 2.89 -10.30
N ALA A 110 1.79 2.93 -8.99
CA ALA A 110 2.82 2.97 -7.94
C ALA A 110 3.90 1.88 -8.10
N TRP A 111 3.53 0.70 -8.60
CA TRP A 111 4.48 -0.39 -8.88
C TRP A 111 5.49 -0.02 -9.96
N LYS A 112 5.03 0.58 -11.06
CA LYS A 112 5.91 0.98 -12.17
C LYS A 112 6.87 2.09 -11.74
N ILE A 113 6.34 3.07 -10.97
CA ILE A 113 7.13 4.15 -10.39
C ILE A 113 8.21 3.54 -9.47
N LEU A 114 7.80 2.70 -8.53
CA LEU A 114 8.72 2.10 -7.57
C LEU A 114 9.84 1.34 -8.26
N TRP A 115 9.51 0.46 -9.23
CA TRP A 115 10.48 -0.33 -9.97
C TRP A 115 11.49 0.54 -10.71
N ARG A 116 11.02 1.56 -11.44
CA ARG A 116 11.90 2.49 -12.15
C ARG A 116 12.78 3.31 -11.23
N VAL A 117 12.21 3.82 -10.14
CA VAL A 117 12.96 4.57 -9.14
C VAL A 117 14.01 3.68 -8.46
N CYS A 118 13.67 2.45 -8.09
CA CYS A 118 14.60 1.50 -7.51
C CYS A 118 15.76 1.16 -8.46
N LEU A 119 15.47 0.98 -9.75
CA LEU A 119 16.52 0.70 -10.75
C LEU A 119 17.41 1.91 -11.02
N SER A 120 16.84 3.12 -11.06
CA SER A 120 17.58 4.35 -11.33
C SER A 120 18.37 4.85 -10.11
N GLN A 121 17.97 4.44 -8.90
CA GLN A 121 18.48 4.99 -7.64
C GLN A 121 18.55 3.94 -6.52
N PRO A 122 19.56 3.05 -6.51
CA PRO A 122 19.72 2.03 -5.47
C PRO A 122 19.88 2.61 -4.07
N ARG A 123 20.36 3.86 -3.93
CA ARG A 123 20.48 4.56 -2.64
C ARG A 123 19.12 4.83 -1.98
N LEU A 124 18.05 5.05 -2.77
CA LEU A 124 16.69 5.18 -2.24
C LEU A 124 16.18 3.87 -1.66
N VAL A 125 16.56 2.74 -2.25
CA VAL A 125 16.21 1.41 -1.72
C VAL A 125 16.86 1.21 -0.35
N LEU A 126 18.14 1.57 -0.21
CA LEU A 126 18.86 1.48 1.07
C LEU A 126 18.22 2.37 2.15
N LEU A 127 17.79 3.58 1.79
CA LEU A 127 17.10 4.47 2.71
C LEU A 127 15.75 3.87 3.18
N GLY A 128 14.97 3.31 2.26
CA GLY A 128 13.70 2.62 2.58
C GLY A 128 13.90 1.38 3.45
N LEU A 129 14.92 0.57 3.17
CA LEU A 129 15.28 -0.61 3.97
C LEU A 129 15.70 -0.23 5.39
N ARG A 130 16.46 0.87 5.54
CA ARG A 130 16.83 1.40 6.86
C ARG A 130 15.58 1.70 7.70
N GLY A 131 14.55 2.34 7.11
CA GLY A 131 13.28 2.61 7.80
C GLY A 131 12.56 1.34 8.24
N LEU A 132 12.60 0.26 7.44
CA LEU A 132 12.01 -1.03 7.81
C LEU A 132 12.79 -1.74 8.94
N LEU A 133 14.13 -1.64 8.92
CA LEU A 133 15.00 -2.29 9.91
C LEU A 133 15.02 -1.57 11.26
N SER A 134 14.87 -0.24 11.28
CA SER A 134 14.79 0.53 12.53
C SER A 134 13.62 0.08 13.38
N ARG A 135 12.49 -0.19 12.76
CA ARG A 135 11.26 -0.67 13.43
C ARG A 135 11.42 -2.05 14.08
N SER A 136 12.17 -2.97 13.45
CA SER A 136 12.39 -4.30 14.01
C SER A 136 13.17 -4.25 15.33
N ARG A 137 14.03 -3.24 15.50
CA ARG A 137 14.77 -2.99 16.75
C ARG A 137 13.92 -2.37 17.85
N SER A 138 12.98 -1.48 17.48
CA SER A 138 12.07 -0.84 18.44
C SER A 138 11.11 -1.86 19.07
N LEU A 139 10.55 -2.77 18.28
CA LEU A 139 9.63 -3.80 18.78
C LEU A 139 10.29 -4.82 19.71
N ARG A 140 11.60 -5.07 19.57
CA ARG A 140 12.36 -5.94 20.49
C ARG A 140 12.69 -5.28 21.84
N ARG A 141 12.68 -3.92 21.91
CA ARG A 141 12.93 -3.19 23.17
C ARG A 141 11.68 -3.03 24.04
N THR A 142 10.49 -3.19 23.47
CA THR A 142 9.22 -3.08 24.22
C THR A 142 8.70 -4.43 24.73
N SER A 143 9.42 -5.53 24.47
CA SER A 143 9.10 -6.89 24.93
C SER A 143 10.03 -7.42 26.05
N LEU A 144 10.76 -6.53 26.72
CA LEU A 144 11.51 -6.74 27.96
C LEU A 144 10.95 -5.81 29.04
#